data_fa1c65989dea99377d1979aeb885c683
#
_entry.id   fa1c65989dea99377d1979aeb885c683
#
_cell.length_a   1.000
_cell.length_b   1.000
_cell.length_c   1.000
_cell.angle_alpha   90.00
_cell.angle_beta   90.00
_cell.angle_gamma   90.00
#
_symmetry.space_group_name_H-M   'P 1'
#
loop_
_entity.id
_entity.type
_entity.pdbx_description
1 polymer ?
#
loop_
_entity_poly.entity_id
_entity_poly.type
_entity_poly.pdbx_seq_one_letter_code
_entity_poly.pdbx_strand_id
1 'polypeptide(L)'
;MEVKVLGAAGEVGRSAFQVNCDGTNFLLDYGVMFGSPRGSPPKYPLHVKPRDIDSVIITHAHLDHSGCVPSLFVSGNCNVYATSPTFDLSQLLIEDMLKIEKNSHSFGFPEVDNMMGKAKEITFKEKVTRGNASFELRSSGHVIGGSTVIVESNNKKLFYTGDINLRGSR
;
A
#
# COMPACT_ATOMS: atom_id res chain seq x y z
N MET A 1 1.41 -14.27 14.24
CA MET A 1 1.16 -12.96 13.55
C MET A 1 1.84 -11.87 14.37
N GLU A 2 2.68 -11.08 13.72
CA GLU A 2 3.41 -9.93 14.26
C GLU A 2 3.14 -8.72 13.38
N VAL A 3 2.99 -7.53 13.96
CA VAL A 3 2.75 -6.28 13.23
C VAL A 3 3.85 -5.29 13.57
N LYS A 4 4.51 -4.75 12.54
CA LYS A 4 5.51 -3.71 12.65
C LYS A 4 5.02 -2.44 11.98
N VAL A 5 4.95 -1.35 12.74
CA VAL A 5 4.57 -0.03 12.22
C VAL A 5 5.81 0.61 11.59
N LEU A 6 5.72 0.98 10.32
CA LEU A 6 6.81 1.57 9.55
C LEU A 6 6.60 3.06 9.29
N GLY A 7 5.36 3.52 9.36
CA GLY A 7 4.95 4.91 9.18
C GLY A 7 3.57 5.18 9.76
N ALA A 8 3.12 6.42 9.73
CA ALA A 8 1.83 6.89 10.26
C ALA A 8 1.61 6.73 11.78
N ALA A 9 2.66 6.44 12.54
CA ALA A 9 2.54 6.34 14.00
C ALA A 9 2.55 7.73 14.65
N GLY A 10 1.38 8.23 15.06
CA GLY A 10 1.23 9.55 15.67
C GLY A 10 1.32 10.73 14.68
N GLU A 11 1.21 10.45 13.40
CA GLU A 11 1.21 11.44 12.32
C GLU A 11 0.24 11.02 11.20
N VAL A 12 -0.11 11.95 10.31
CA VAL A 12 -0.85 11.66 9.08
C VAL A 12 0.14 11.62 7.92
N GLY A 13 0.04 10.60 7.07
CA GLY A 13 0.89 10.41 5.90
C GLY A 13 1.88 9.26 6.05
N ARG A 14 2.50 8.86 4.95
CA ARG A 14 3.44 7.72 4.82
C ARG A 14 2.98 6.44 5.53
N SER A 15 1.72 6.09 5.35
CA SER A 15 1.10 4.90 5.94
C SER A 15 1.83 3.63 5.49
N ALA A 16 2.28 2.80 6.44
CA ALA A 16 2.98 1.56 6.14
C ALA A 16 3.01 0.63 7.34
N PHE A 17 2.50 -0.61 7.16
CA PHE A 17 2.44 -1.63 8.20
C PHE A 17 2.90 -2.98 7.64
N GLN A 18 3.97 -3.53 8.20
CA GLN A 18 4.39 -4.88 7.86
C GLN A 18 3.72 -5.87 8.79
N VAL A 19 3.12 -6.91 8.21
CA VAL A 19 2.46 -7.99 8.95
C VAL A 19 3.15 -9.30 8.60
N ASN A 20 3.81 -9.91 9.59
CA ASN A 20 4.38 -11.24 9.46
C ASN A 20 3.39 -12.29 9.97
N CYS A 21 3.10 -13.27 9.13
CA CYS A 21 2.23 -14.42 9.42
C CYS A 21 3.03 -15.69 9.19
N ASP A 22 3.79 -16.11 10.21
CA ASP A 22 4.58 -17.36 10.19
C ASP A 22 5.45 -17.49 8.93
N GLY A 23 6.24 -16.46 8.67
CA GLY A 23 7.16 -16.39 7.55
C GLY A 23 6.57 -15.78 6.27
N THR A 24 5.25 -15.54 6.20
CA THR A 24 4.64 -14.77 5.12
C THR A 24 4.55 -13.30 5.50
N ASN A 25 5.18 -12.43 4.72
CA ASN A 25 5.27 -11.00 4.98
C ASN A 25 4.36 -10.19 4.05
N PHE A 26 3.32 -9.61 4.62
CA PHE A 26 2.47 -8.61 3.94
C PHE A 26 2.94 -7.21 4.28
N LEU A 27 2.85 -6.31 3.32
CA LEU A 27 2.96 -4.88 3.52
C LEU A 27 1.58 -4.26 3.24
N LEU A 28 0.98 -3.67 4.26
CA LEU A 28 -0.30 -2.96 4.15
C LEU A 28 0.00 -1.48 3.98
N ASP A 29 -0.25 -0.98 2.78
CA ASP A 29 0.15 0.33 2.29
C ASP A 29 1.68 0.57 2.35
N TYR A 30 2.16 1.51 1.53
CA TYR A 30 3.52 2.03 1.57
C TYR A 30 3.52 3.41 0.93
N GLY A 31 3.17 4.40 1.72
CA GLY A 31 2.89 5.74 1.26
C GLY A 31 4.06 6.71 1.34
N VAL A 32 3.85 7.92 0.86
CA VAL A 32 4.78 9.05 0.97
C VAL A 32 4.09 10.19 1.70
N MET A 33 4.82 10.92 2.52
CA MET A 33 4.34 12.16 3.13
C MET A 33 5.06 13.33 2.51
N PHE A 34 4.32 14.26 1.92
CA PHE A 34 4.90 15.48 1.39
C PHE A 34 5.34 16.42 2.50
N GLY A 35 6.49 17.08 2.29
CA GLY A 35 7.05 17.95 3.29
C GLY A 35 6.23 19.25 3.48
N SER A 36 6.24 19.75 4.69
CA SER A 36 5.67 21.07 5.05
C SER A 36 6.77 21.91 5.71
N PRO A 37 7.00 23.16 5.25
CA PRO A 37 6.30 23.89 4.19
C PRO A 37 6.50 23.30 2.78
N ARG A 38 5.67 23.74 1.82
CA ARG A 38 5.76 23.28 0.41
C ARG A 38 7.18 23.41 -0.12
N GLY A 39 7.69 22.33 -0.75
CA GLY A 39 9.08 22.24 -1.24
C GLY A 39 10.08 21.64 -0.27
N SER A 40 9.65 21.28 0.96
CA SER A 40 10.47 20.44 1.83
C SER A 40 10.57 19.02 1.27
N PRO A 41 11.68 18.29 1.50
CA PRO A 41 11.82 16.94 1.02
C PRO A 41 10.69 16.02 1.49
N PRO A 42 10.21 15.09 0.65
CA PRO A 42 9.22 14.11 1.06
C PRO A 42 9.80 13.18 2.14
N LYS A 43 8.93 12.70 3.02
CA LYS A 43 9.27 11.71 4.05
C LYS A 43 8.70 10.35 3.63
N TYR A 44 9.50 9.31 3.87
CA TYR A 44 9.16 7.92 3.55
C TYR A 44 8.96 7.10 4.81
N PRO A 45 8.26 5.96 4.73
CA PRO A 45 8.23 4.98 5.80
C PRO A 45 9.63 4.46 6.14
N LEU A 46 9.76 3.75 7.25
CA LEU A 46 10.97 3.01 7.55
C LEU A 46 11.25 2.00 6.43
N HIS A 47 12.52 1.90 6.08
CA HIS A 47 12.97 1.03 5.00
C HIS A 47 12.68 -0.44 5.31
N VAL A 48 12.19 -1.15 4.31
CA VAL A 48 12.08 -2.61 4.29
C VAL A 48 13.00 -3.17 3.22
N LYS A 49 13.47 -4.40 3.38
CA LYS A 49 14.18 -5.10 2.30
C LYS A 49 13.13 -5.61 1.31
N PRO A 50 13.09 -5.12 0.06
CA PRO A 50 12.02 -5.49 -0.88
C PRO A 50 11.90 -7.00 -1.12
N ARG A 51 13.02 -7.74 -1.08
CA ARG A 51 13.05 -9.20 -1.24
C ARG A 51 12.38 -9.98 -0.11
N ASP A 52 12.20 -9.35 1.06
CA ASP A 52 11.59 -9.98 2.23
C ASP A 52 10.05 -9.75 2.26
N ILE A 53 9.50 -9.03 1.28
CA ILE A 53 8.06 -8.76 1.14
C ILE A 53 7.46 -9.72 0.13
N ASP A 54 6.51 -10.53 0.56
CA ASP A 54 5.81 -11.48 -0.31
C ASP A 54 4.68 -10.82 -1.10
N SER A 55 3.99 -9.89 -0.47
CA SER A 55 2.86 -9.18 -1.09
C SER A 55 2.65 -7.80 -0.49
N VAL A 56 2.27 -6.85 -1.34
CA VAL A 56 1.77 -5.54 -0.92
C VAL A 56 0.26 -5.50 -1.13
N ILE A 57 -0.47 -4.91 -0.21
CA ILE A 57 -1.91 -4.69 -0.31
C ILE A 57 -2.13 -3.18 -0.17
N ILE A 58 -2.61 -2.55 -1.24
CA ILE A 58 -2.91 -1.11 -1.27
C ILE A 58 -4.38 -0.94 -0.92
N THR A 59 -4.65 -0.20 0.17
CA THR A 59 -6.03 0.06 0.58
C THR A 59 -6.75 1.01 -0.36
N HIS A 60 -6.08 2.06 -0.81
CA HIS A 60 -6.64 3.05 -1.73
C HIS A 60 -5.53 3.90 -2.40
N ALA A 61 -5.92 4.72 -3.36
CA ALA A 61 -4.98 5.36 -4.28
C ALA A 61 -4.21 6.56 -3.74
N HIS A 62 -4.59 7.15 -2.60
CA HIS A 62 -3.90 8.34 -2.09
C HIS A 62 -2.41 8.07 -1.89
N LEU A 63 -1.58 9.08 -2.20
CA LEU A 63 -0.13 8.94 -2.23
C LEU A 63 0.48 8.64 -0.86
N ASP A 64 -0.16 9.05 0.21
CA ASP A 64 0.24 8.73 1.57
C ASP A 64 -0.05 7.27 1.97
N HIS A 65 -0.66 6.48 1.06
CA HIS A 65 -0.88 5.03 1.16
C HIS A 65 -0.19 4.25 0.05
N SER A 66 -0.16 4.77 -1.18
CA SER A 66 0.37 4.07 -2.37
C SER A 66 1.71 4.59 -2.88
N GLY A 67 2.04 5.85 -2.57
CA GLY A 67 3.06 6.62 -3.29
C GLY A 67 4.48 6.12 -3.21
N CYS A 68 4.83 5.28 -2.23
CA CYS A 68 6.16 4.70 -2.08
C CYS A 68 6.25 3.23 -2.54
N VAL A 69 5.13 2.60 -2.94
CA VAL A 69 5.10 1.19 -3.39
C VAL A 69 6.07 0.92 -4.54
N PRO A 70 6.22 1.79 -5.57
CA PRO A 70 7.17 1.53 -6.65
C PRO A 70 8.63 1.38 -6.19
N SER A 71 9.02 2.00 -5.08
CA SER A 71 10.38 1.88 -4.54
C SER A 71 10.79 0.43 -4.21
N LEU A 72 9.82 -0.44 -3.95
CA LEU A 72 10.06 -1.86 -3.71
C LEU A 72 10.52 -2.59 -4.97
N PHE A 73 10.24 -2.04 -6.16
CA PHE A 73 10.54 -2.64 -7.45
C PHE A 73 11.91 -2.26 -8.01
N VAL A 74 12.66 -1.42 -7.30
CA VAL A 74 14.09 -1.18 -7.58
C VAL A 74 14.93 -2.47 -7.40
N SER A 75 14.56 -3.33 -6.45
CA SER A 75 15.29 -4.57 -6.15
C SER A 75 14.43 -5.74 -5.70
N GLY A 76 13.11 -5.59 -5.70
CA GLY A 76 12.12 -6.59 -5.33
C GLY A 76 11.21 -7.00 -6.48
N ASN A 77 10.36 -7.98 -6.23
CA ASN A 77 9.46 -8.53 -7.23
C ASN A 77 8.22 -9.17 -6.58
N CYS A 78 7.58 -8.46 -5.65
CA CYS A 78 6.40 -8.95 -4.94
C CYS A 78 5.11 -8.74 -5.76
N ASN A 79 4.03 -9.47 -5.43
CA ASN A 79 2.72 -9.17 -5.98
C ASN A 79 2.10 -7.96 -5.25
N VAL A 80 1.36 -7.15 -6.01
CA VAL A 80 0.60 -6.03 -5.46
C VAL A 80 -0.89 -6.31 -5.63
N TYR A 81 -1.65 -6.18 -4.54
CA TYR A 81 -3.09 -6.45 -4.51
C TYR A 81 -3.86 -5.18 -4.20
N ALA A 82 -4.88 -4.91 -4.99
CA ALA A 82 -5.83 -3.81 -4.77
C ALA A 82 -7.10 -4.06 -5.60
N THR A 83 -8.09 -3.19 -5.46
CA THR A 83 -9.21 -3.13 -6.41
C THR A 83 -8.76 -2.48 -7.72
N SER A 84 -9.44 -2.78 -8.84
CA SER A 84 -9.13 -2.17 -10.15
C SER A 84 -9.10 -0.64 -10.12
N PRO A 85 -10.11 0.07 -9.56
CA PRO A 85 -10.06 1.53 -9.50
C PRO A 85 -8.90 2.07 -8.66
N THR A 86 -8.46 1.32 -7.64
CA THR A 86 -7.30 1.72 -6.83
C THR A 86 -6.02 1.68 -7.66
N PHE A 87 -5.83 0.68 -8.52
CA PHE A 87 -4.67 0.60 -9.42
C PHE A 87 -4.65 1.75 -10.42
N ASP A 88 -5.77 1.98 -11.13
CA ASP A 88 -5.87 3.04 -12.14
C ASP A 88 -5.53 4.41 -11.55
N LEU A 89 -6.12 4.72 -10.40
CA LEU A 89 -5.89 6.00 -9.72
C LEU A 89 -4.49 6.09 -9.11
N SER A 90 -3.96 4.99 -8.53
CA SER A 90 -2.60 4.98 -7.96
C SER A 90 -1.55 5.23 -9.03
N GLN A 91 -1.67 4.57 -10.19
CA GLN A 91 -0.76 4.79 -11.31
C GLN A 91 -0.77 6.26 -11.73
N LEU A 92 -1.96 6.81 -11.97
CA LEU A 92 -2.13 8.21 -12.37
C LEU A 92 -1.48 9.18 -11.37
N LEU A 93 -1.77 9.01 -10.08
CA LEU A 93 -1.28 9.91 -9.04
C LEU A 93 0.24 9.79 -8.83
N ILE A 94 0.80 8.57 -8.89
CA ILE A 94 2.24 8.34 -8.76
C ILE A 94 2.99 8.91 -9.95
N GLU A 95 2.50 8.71 -11.18
CA GLU A 95 3.11 9.30 -12.37
C GLU A 95 3.07 10.82 -12.34
N ASP A 96 1.99 11.41 -11.85
CA ASP A 96 1.86 12.87 -11.71
C ASP A 96 2.82 13.40 -10.65
N MET A 97 2.95 12.72 -9.51
CA MET A 97 3.95 13.03 -8.49
C MET A 97 5.36 13.04 -9.07
N LEU A 98 5.74 12.02 -9.85
CA LEU A 98 7.06 11.94 -10.48
C LEU A 98 7.31 13.06 -11.48
N LYS A 99 6.28 13.53 -12.21
CA LYS A 99 6.38 14.67 -13.11
C LYS A 99 6.59 16.00 -12.38
N ILE A 100 5.92 16.17 -11.24
CA ILE A 100 5.98 17.40 -10.43
C ILE A 100 7.26 17.46 -9.62
N GLU A 101 7.62 16.38 -8.94
CA GLU A 101 8.75 16.30 -8.01
C GLU A 101 9.97 15.60 -8.65
N LYS A 102 10.42 16.13 -9.79
CA LYS A 102 11.58 15.60 -10.54
C LYS A 102 12.78 15.37 -9.62
N ASN A 103 13.35 14.17 -9.69
CA ASN A 103 14.57 13.75 -8.96
C ASN A 103 14.45 13.75 -7.41
N SER A 104 13.25 13.81 -6.85
CA SER A 104 13.03 13.78 -5.40
C SER A 104 12.82 12.36 -4.84
N HIS A 105 12.61 11.37 -5.74
CA HIS A 105 12.31 10.01 -5.37
C HIS A 105 13.43 9.03 -5.76
N SER A 106 13.55 7.92 -5.03
CA SER A 106 14.52 6.85 -5.30
C SER A 106 14.06 5.86 -6.39
N PHE A 107 12.95 6.14 -7.06
CA PHE A 107 12.34 5.34 -8.12
C PHE A 107 11.79 6.26 -9.21
N GLY A 108 11.48 5.70 -10.37
CA GLY A 108 10.94 6.41 -11.52
C GLY A 108 9.83 5.63 -12.23
N PHE A 109 9.54 6.02 -13.47
CA PHE A 109 8.52 5.36 -14.30
C PHE A 109 8.76 3.86 -14.51
N PRO A 110 10.01 3.37 -14.70
CA PRO A 110 10.26 1.94 -14.85
C PRO A 110 9.79 1.11 -13.64
N GLU A 111 9.95 1.63 -12.42
CA GLU A 111 9.50 0.95 -11.20
C GLU A 111 7.98 0.99 -11.07
N VAL A 112 7.32 2.03 -11.57
CA VAL A 112 5.85 2.08 -11.66
C VAL A 112 5.34 1.03 -12.64
N ASP A 113 5.95 0.92 -13.83
CA ASP A 113 5.61 -0.10 -14.82
C ASP A 113 5.82 -1.53 -14.27
N ASN A 114 6.94 -1.75 -13.56
CA ASN A 114 7.21 -3.03 -12.90
C ASN A 114 6.17 -3.36 -11.82
N MET A 115 5.77 -2.38 -11.01
CA MET A 115 4.70 -2.52 -10.02
C MET A 115 3.38 -2.90 -10.69
N MET A 116 2.99 -2.19 -11.76
CA MET A 116 1.76 -2.46 -12.51
C MET A 116 1.80 -3.83 -13.19
N GLY A 117 2.97 -4.27 -13.67
CA GLY A 117 3.18 -5.63 -14.19
C GLY A 117 2.97 -6.74 -13.14
N LYS A 118 2.97 -6.42 -11.85
CA LYS A 118 2.70 -7.33 -10.72
C LYS A 118 1.35 -7.08 -10.05
N ALA A 119 0.53 -6.21 -10.61
CA ALA A 119 -0.82 -5.95 -10.13
C ALA A 119 -1.68 -7.22 -10.19
N LYS A 120 -2.40 -7.45 -9.13
CA LYS A 120 -3.40 -8.51 -8.95
C LYS A 120 -4.69 -7.87 -8.48
N GLU A 121 -5.56 -7.60 -9.41
CA GLU A 121 -6.87 -7.07 -9.10
C GLU A 121 -7.67 -8.09 -8.30
N ILE A 122 -8.29 -7.63 -7.21
CA ILE A 122 -9.18 -8.44 -6.38
C ILE A 122 -10.46 -7.66 -6.08
N THR A 123 -11.55 -8.39 -5.94
CA THR A 123 -12.85 -7.84 -5.61
C THR A 123 -13.10 -7.85 -4.10
N PHE A 124 -14.05 -7.04 -3.64
CA PHE A 124 -14.45 -7.08 -2.23
C PHE A 124 -14.98 -8.46 -1.85
N LYS A 125 -14.57 -8.94 -0.66
CA LYS A 125 -14.90 -10.26 -0.08
C LYS A 125 -14.22 -11.44 -0.79
N GLU A 126 -13.45 -11.19 -1.80
CA GLU A 126 -12.60 -12.23 -2.41
C GLU A 126 -11.46 -12.56 -1.45
N LYS A 127 -11.32 -13.85 -1.12
CA LYS A 127 -10.27 -14.33 -0.21
C LYS A 127 -9.07 -14.80 -0.98
N VAL A 128 -7.93 -14.20 -0.72
CA VAL A 128 -6.64 -14.55 -1.31
C VAL A 128 -5.79 -15.26 -0.27
N THR A 129 -5.27 -16.44 -0.60
CA THR A 129 -4.38 -17.21 0.30
C THR A 129 -2.92 -17.07 -0.16
N ARG A 130 -2.03 -16.79 0.79
CA ARG A 130 -0.58 -16.72 0.62
C ARG A 130 0.12 -17.38 1.80
N GLY A 131 0.91 -18.43 1.51
CA GLY A 131 1.55 -19.19 2.58
C GLY A 131 0.54 -19.68 3.62
N ASN A 132 0.80 -19.38 4.88
CA ASN A 132 -0.03 -19.75 6.02
C ASN A 132 -1.08 -18.69 6.40
N ALA A 133 -1.30 -17.71 5.54
CA ALA A 133 -2.23 -16.61 5.78
C ALA A 133 -3.17 -16.40 4.61
N SER A 134 -4.26 -15.72 4.88
CA SER A 134 -5.18 -15.23 3.87
C SER A 134 -5.57 -13.79 4.18
N PHE A 135 -6.01 -13.08 3.15
CA PHE A 135 -6.57 -11.74 3.32
C PHE A 135 -7.77 -11.54 2.40
N GLU A 136 -8.59 -10.58 2.75
CA GLU A 136 -9.71 -10.10 1.93
C GLU A 136 -9.88 -8.60 2.07
N LEU A 137 -10.48 -7.96 1.06
CA LEU A 137 -10.82 -6.54 1.06
C LEU A 137 -12.30 -6.33 1.39
N ARG A 138 -12.59 -5.26 2.12
CA ARG A 138 -13.94 -4.75 2.33
C ARG A 138 -13.98 -3.26 1.95
N SER A 139 -15.10 -2.78 1.46
CA SER A 139 -15.22 -1.34 1.13
C SER A 139 -14.98 -0.47 2.36
N SER A 140 -14.15 0.55 2.23
CA SER A 140 -13.88 1.54 3.28
C SER A 140 -14.84 2.72 3.27
N GLY A 141 -15.58 2.92 2.17
CA GLY A 141 -16.47 4.07 1.95
C GLY A 141 -15.75 5.42 1.78
N HIS A 142 -14.41 5.42 1.77
CA HIS A 142 -13.59 6.64 1.73
C HIS A 142 -13.52 7.24 0.32
N VAL A 143 -13.00 6.48 -0.63
CA VAL A 143 -12.87 6.84 -2.06
C VAL A 143 -13.27 5.66 -2.95
N ILE A 144 -13.41 5.90 -4.25
CA ILE A 144 -13.70 4.85 -5.24
C ILE A 144 -12.60 3.78 -5.19
N GLY A 145 -13.01 2.52 -5.08
CA GLY A 145 -12.08 1.39 -4.92
C GLY A 145 -11.47 1.24 -3.53
N GLY A 146 -11.63 2.24 -2.66
CA GLY A 146 -11.04 2.24 -1.32
C GLY A 146 -11.50 1.07 -0.45
N SER A 147 -10.53 0.45 0.23
CA SER A 147 -10.74 -0.79 0.99
C SER A 147 -10.19 -0.73 2.41
N THR A 148 -10.74 -1.55 3.26
CA THR A 148 -10.14 -2.05 4.49
C THR A 148 -9.61 -3.46 4.23
N VAL A 149 -8.64 -3.93 5.02
CA VAL A 149 -8.00 -5.23 4.85
C VAL A 149 -8.22 -6.09 6.08
N ILE A 150 -8.66 -7.33 5.88
CA ILE A 150 -8.72 -8.36 6.93
C ILE A 150 -7.64 -9.39 6.61
N VAL A 151 -6.68 -9.57 7.51
CA VAL A 151 -5.64 -10.63 7.40
C VAL A 151 -5.91 -11.68 8.45
N GLU A 152 -5.92 -12.95 8.04
CA GLU A 152 -6.15 -14.11 8.93
C GLU A 152 -4.98 -15.09 8.86
N SER A 153 -4.51 -15.53 10.01
CA SER A 153 -3.50 -16.59 10.16
C SER A 153 -3.57 -17.22 11.55
N ASN A 154 -3.53 -18.54 11.64
CA ASN A 154 -3.47 -19.30 12.93
C ASN A 154 -4.49 -18.83 13.97
N ASN A 155 -5.77 -18.77 13.59
CA ASN A 155 -6.88 -18.31 14.44
C ASN A 155 -6.73 -16.86 14.96
N LYS A 156 -5.80 -16.08 14.39
CA LYS A 156 -5.66 -14.64 14.64
C LYS A 156 -6.20 -13.87 13.45
N LYS A 157 -6.83 -12.75 13.74
CA LYS A 157 -7.39 -11.86 12.74
C LYS A 157 -6.89 -10.44 13.01
N LEU A 158 -6.34 -9.80 11.97
CA LEU A 158 -5.99 -8.39 11.95
C LEU A 158 -6.99 -7.67 11.06
N PHE A 159 -7.53 -6.56 11.54
CA PHE A 159 -8.32 -5.63 10.75
C PHE A 159 -7.55 -4.32 10.60
N TYR A 160 -7.18 -3.98 9.36
CA TYR A 160 -6.54 -2.73 8.99
C TYR A 160 -7.53 -1.85 8.26
N THR A 161 -7.85 -0.72 8.82
CA THR A 161 -8.89 0.17 8.29
C THR A 161 -8.45 0.94 7.05
N GLY A 162 -7.13 1.23 6.91
CA GLY A 162 -6.74 2.34 6.04
C GLY A 162 -7.55 3.58 6.43
N ASP A 163 -7.92 4.36 5.44
CA ASP A 163 -8.85 5.49 5.61
C ASP A 163 -10.29 5.02 5.42
N ILE A 164 -11.15 5.37 6.37
CA ILE A 164 -12.56 4.97 6.37
C ILE A 164 -13.49 6.18 6.38
N ASN A 165 -14.65 6.02 5.74
CA ASN A 165 -15.77 6.94 5.86
C ASN A 165 -17.00 6.19 6.37
N LEU A 166 -17.45 6.55 7.57
CA LEU A 166 -18.66 5.95 8.20
C LEU A 166 -19.96 6.62 7.76
N ARG A 167 -19.89 7.73 7.05
CA ARG A 167 -21.04 8.36 6.42
C ARG A 167 -21.16 7.81 5.01
N GLY A 168 -22.28 7.13 4.71
CA GLY A 168 -22.51 6.64 3.35
C GLY A 168 -22.33 7.78 2.35
N SER A 169 -21.35 7.65 1.46
CA SER A 169 -21.28 8.50 0.27
C SER A 169 -22.48 8.17 -0.60
N ARG A 170 -23.40 9.12 -0.74
CA ARG A 170 -24.52 9.05 -1.69
C ARG A 170 -24.04 9.38 -3.08
#